data_1ec96622796a3eb414c1b315024c19e6
#
_entry.id   1ec96622796a3eb414c1b315024c19e6
#
_cell.length_a   1.000
_cell.length_b   1.000
_cell.length_c   1.000
_cell.angle_alpha   90.00
_cell.angle_beta   90.00
_cell.angle_gamma   90.00
#
_symmetry.space_group_name_H-M   'P 1'
#
loop_
_entity.id
_entity.type
_entity.pdbx_description
1 polymer ?
#
loop_
_entity_poly.entity_id
_entity_poly.type
_entity_poly.pdbx_seq_one_letter_code
_entity_poly.pdbx_strand_id
1 'polypeptide(L)'
;MVEQIQAIISIIIIDLVLSGDNAVVIGMAARSLSPENRRRAIIFGGAGAIGLRILFTALATILLGIPYLQAIGGVLLVYIAFKLLRPHADSHGNIKEAGTLREAIQTIILADVVMSLDNILAVAGAAHGDIRLLMFGLLLSIPIILFGSELVARLLGRFPAFLYIGAYVLVHAAVAMVLQDPNFSDRIHFSLWQELIISLAITGVIIGVVRLLERSNSSRNITIAPTSAEPHG
;
A
#
# COMPACT_ATOMS: atom_id res chain seq x y z
N MET A 1 -27.89 -14.02 18.36
CA MET A 1 -26.52 -14.33 18.85
C MET A 1 -25.71 -15.11 17.81
N VAL A 2 -26.19 -16.24 17.27
CA VAL A 2 -25.46 -17.02 16.24
C VAL A 2 -25.23 -16.18 14.98
N GLU A 3 -26.24 -15.49 14.47
CA GLU A 3 -26.17 -14.61 13.30
C GLU A 3 -25.14 -13.48 13.47
N GLN A 4 -25.07 -12.87 14.65
CA GLN A 4 -24.09 -11.82 14.94
C GLN A 4 -22.66 -12.36 14.94
N ILE A 5 -22.44 -13.56 15.50
CA ILE A 5 -21.14 -14.23 15.47
C ILE A 5 -20.75 -14.56 14.03
N GLN A 6 -21.68 -15.07 13.23
CA GLN A 6 -21.44 -15.35 11.81
C GLN A 6 -21.07 -14.06 11.04
N ALA A 7 -21.81 -12.97 11.27
CA ALA A 7 -21.50 -11.68 10.63
C ALA A 7 -20.09 -11.18 11.02
N ILE A 8 -19.73 -11.23 12.31
CA ILE A 8 -18.39 -10.83 12.77
C ILE A 8 -17.30 -11.69 12.12
N ILE A 9 -17.48 -13.02 12.11
CA ILE A 9 -16.51 -13.93 11.47
C ILE A 9 -16.42 -13.63 9.98
N SER A 10 -17.53 -13.40 9.30
CA SER A 10 -17.56 -13.04 7.88
C SER A 10 -16.83 -11.74 7.61
N ILE A 11 -17.06 -10.70 8.42
CA ILE A 11 -16.34 -9.42 8.31
C ILE A 11 -14.82 -9.63 8.47
N ILE A 12 -14.40 -10.39 9.49
CA ILE A 12 -12.97 -10.66 9.71
C ILE A 12 -12.37 -11.42 8.54
N ILE A 13 -13.03 -12.47 8.05
CA ILE A 13 -12.51 -13.27 6.93
C ILE A 13 -12.45 -12.42 5.65
N ILE A 14 -13.51 -11.68 5.35
CA ILE A 14 -13.54 -10.79 4.18
C ILE A 14 -12.45 -9.75 4.29
N ASP A 15 -12.34 -9.07 5.43
CA ASP A 15 -11.31 -8.05 5.65
C ASP A 15 -9.90 -8.63 5.54
N LEU A 16 -9.63 -9.81 6.09
CA LEU A 16 -8.31 -10.46 5.98
C LEU A 16 -7.98 -10.89 4.54
N VAL A 17 -8.95 -11.42 3.82
CA VAL A 17 -8.77 -11.84 2.42
C VAL A 17 -8.54 -10.64 1.52
N LEU A 18 -9.33 -9.58 1.71
CA LEU A 18 -9.24 -8.36 0.92
C LEU A 18 -8.13 -7.40 1.38
N SER A 19 -7.59 -7.57 2.57
CA SER A 19 -6.51 -6.73 3.12
C SER A 19 -5.15 -7.43 3.13
N GLY A 20 -5.03 -8.59 2.50
CA GLY A 20 -3.75 -9.30 2.40
C GLY A 20 -2.67 -8.48 1.70
N ASP A 21 -3.03 -7.75 0.68
CA ASP A 21 -2.20 -6.79 -0.06
C ASP A 21 -1.88 -5.53 0.77
N ASN A 22 -2.79 -5.07 1.63
CA ASN A 22 -2.53 -3.95 2.55
C ASN A 22 -1.36 -4.26 3.49
N ALA A 23 -1.23 -5.51 3.97
CA ALA A 23 -0.09 -5.92 4.79
C ALA A 23 1.24 -5.77 4.03
N VAL A 24 1.25 -6.02 2.72
CA VAL A 24 2.42 -5.83 1.85
C VAL A 24 2.78 -4.34 1.76
N VAL A 25 1.81 -3.46 1.54
CA VAL A 25 2.02 -2.00 1.49
C VAL A 25 2.59 -1.48 2.80
N ILE A 26 1.96 -1.87 3.92
CA ILE A 26 2.41 -1.48 5.26
C ILE A 26 3.86 -1.97 5.49
N GLY A 27 4.14 -3.22 5.15
CA GLY A 27 5.47 -3.79 5.25
C GLY A 27 6.51 -3.05 4.40
N MET A 28 6.16 -2.72 3.16
CA MET A 28 7.03 -1.96 2.24
C MET A 28 7.29 -0.53 2.74
N ALA A 29 6.26 0.17 3.22
CA ALA A 29 6.37 1.53 3.72
C ALA A 29 7.22 1.62 4.99
N ALA A 30 7.16 0.59 5.84
CA ALA A 30 7.85 0.58 7.14
C ALA A 30 9.25 -0.09 7.09
N ARG A 31 9.65 -0.73 5.98
CA ARG A 31 10.84 -1.58 5.89
C ARG A 31 12.17 -0.92 6.25
N SER A 32 12.33 0.36 5.86
CA SER A 32 13.57 1.14 6.04
C SER A 32 13.67 1.81 7.41
N LEU A 33 12.62 1.74 8.21
CA LEU A 33 12.60 2.34 9.54
C LEU A 33 13.33 1.47 10.56
N SER A 34 13.89 2.12 11.60
CA SER A 34 14.38 1.43 12.79
C SER A 34 13.27 0.57 13.42
N PRO A 35 13.59 -0.49 14.16
CA PRO A 35 12.57 -1.38 14.73
C PRO A 35 11.51 -0.65 15.54
N GLU A 36 11.88 0.36 16.30
CA GLU A 36 10.96 1.17 17.10
C GLU A 36 10.04 2.03 16.22
N ASN A 37 10.61 2.76 15.26
CA ASN A 37 9.85 3.60 14.34
C ASN A 37 8.98 2.77 13.40
N ARG A 38 9.43 1.58 13.00
CA ARG A 38 8.65 0.61 12.24
C ARG A 38 7.39 0.23 13.00
N ARG A 39 7.52 -0.18 14.27
CA ARG A 39 6.38 -0.52 15.11
C ARG A 39 5.42 0.65 15.28
N ARG A 40 5.95 1.86 15.48
CA ARG A 40 5.14 3.08 15.56
C ARG A 40 4.41 3.36 14.25
N ALA A 41 5.09 3.26 13.10
CA ALA A 41 4.48 3.46 11.79
C ALA A 41 3.32 2.49 11.54
N ILE A 42 3.52 1.19 11.86
CA ILE A 42 2.51 0.16 11.70
C ILE A 42 1.30 0.43 12.61
N ILE A 43 1.54 0.76 13.88
CA ILE A 43 0.45 1.00 14.84
C ILE A 43 -0.33 2.27 14.48
N PHE A 44 0.34 3.41 14.31
CA PHE A 44 -0.34 4.68 14.05
C PHE A 44 -0.90 4.75 12.63
N GLY A 45 -0.17 4.22 11.64
CA GLY A 45 -0.63 4.11 10.26
C GLY A 45 -1.84 3.18 10.15
N GLY A 46 -1.77 1.99 10.76
CA GLY A 46 -2.86 1.02 10.78
C GLY A 46 -4.09 1.54 11.53
N ALA A 47 -3.91 2.17 12.71
CA ALA A 47 -5.03 2.75 13.45
C ALA A 47 -5.72 3.88 12.66
N GLY A 48 -4.93 4.76 12.01
CA GLY A 48 -5.47 5.81 11.16
C GLY A 48 -6.21 5.25 9.93
N ALA A 49 -5.63 4.24 9.29
CA ALA A 49 -6.22 3.54 8.15
C ALA A 49 -7.59 2.95 8.50
N ILE A 50 -7.66 2.22 9.60
CA ILE A 50 -8.91 1.59 10.05
C ILE A 50 -9.96 2.62 10.43
N GLY A 51 -9.58 3.70 11.11
CA GLY A 51 -10.50 4.80 11.43
C GLY A 51 -11.13 5.39 10.16
N LEU A 52 -10.33 5.62 9.11
CA LEU A 52 -10.82 6.10 7.83
C LEU A 52 -11.64 5.03 7.08
N ARG A 53 -11.26 3.75 7.16
CA ARG A 53 -12.05 2.64 6.57
C ARG A 53 -13.45 2.56 7.18
N ILE A 54 -13.59 2.66 8.50
CA ILE A 54 -14.89 2.71 9.18
C ILE A 54 -15.71 3.90 8.68
N LEU A 55 -15.09 5.09 8.60
CA LEU A 55 -15.74 6.29 8.09
C LEU A 55 -16.20 6.12 6.64
N PHE A 56 -15.34 5.61 5.77
CA PHE A 56 -15.65 5.41 4.35
C PHE A 56 -16.69 4.31 4.14
N THR A 57 -16.68 3.24 4.94
CA THR A 57 -17.72 2.23 4.87
C THR A 57 -19.08 2.79 5.31
N ALA A 58 -19.09 3.68 6.31
CA ALA A 58 -20.32 4.40 6.68
C ALA A 58 -20.82 5.36 5.59
N LEU A 59 -19.90 5.89 4.76
CA LEU A 59 -20.19 6.77 3.63
C LEU A 59 -20.24 6.04 2.29
N ALA A 60 -20.30 4.72 2.29
CA ALA A 60 -20.15 3.87 1.10
C ALA A 60 -21.05 4.30 -0.06
N THR A 61 -22.33 4.54 0.20
CA THR A 61 -23.30 4.93 -0.84
C THR A 61 -22.97 6.26 -1.52
N ILE A 62 -22.36 7.19 -0.79
CA ILE A 62 -21.92 8.49 -1.33
C ILE A 62 -20.66 8.30 -2.16
N LEU A 63 -19.68 7.56 -1.64
CA LEU A 63 -18.39 7.35 -2.31
C LEU A 63 -18.55 6.61 -3.64
N LEU A 64 -19.40 5.58 -3.65
CA LEU A 64 -19.67 4.80 -4.87
C LEU A 64 -20.43 5.58 -5.94
N GLY A 65 -21.08 6.67 -5.58
CA GLY A 65 -21.69 7.60 -6.52
C GLY A 65 -20.70 8.55 -7.22
N ILE A 66 -19.44 8.61 -6.78
CA ILE A 66 -18.43 9.48 -7.39
C ILE A 66 -17.85 8.79 -8.63
N PRO A 67 -18.03 9.35 -9.85
CA PRO A 67 -17.52 8.73 -11.06
C PRO A 67 -15.99 8.67 -11.06
N TYR A 68 -15.44 7.59 -11.60
CA TYR A 68 -14.00 7.35 -11.74
C TYR A 68 -13.21 7.31 -10.42
N LEU A 69 -13.87 7.20 -9.27
CA LEU A 69 -13.19 7.20 -7.97
C LEU A 69 -12.20 6.04 -7.84
N GLN A 70 -12.60 4.83 -8.25
CA GLN A 70 -11.75 3.65 -8.22
C GLN A 70 -10.57 3.79 -9.19
N ALA A 71 -10.82 4.28 -10.40
CA ALA A 71 -9.77 4.48 -11.40
C ALA A 71 -8.71 5.50 -10.93
N ILE A 72 -9.14 6.62 -10.34
CA ILE A 72 -8.22 7.62 -9.76
C ILE A 72 -7.42 7.00 -8.62
N GLY A 73 -8.08 6.21 -7.76
CA GLY A 73 -7.43 5.46 -6.69
C GLY A 73 -6.36 4.50 -7.22
N GLY A 74 -6.67 3.74 -8.27
CA GLY A 74 -5.73 2.83 -8.93
C GLY A 74 -4.50 3.56 -9.46
N VAL A 75 -4.65 4.70 -10.14
CA VAL A 75 -3.52 5.52 -10.60
C VAL A 75 -2.66 6.00 -9.43
N LEU A 76 -3.28 6.43 -8.32
CA LEU A 76 -2.56 6.83 -7.12
C LEU A 76 -1.79 5.65 -6.50
N LEU A 77 -2.35 4.45 -6.54
CA LEU A 77 -1.71 3.23 -6.03
C LEU A 77 -0.47 2.86 -6.87
N VAL A 78 -0.51 3.04 -8.21
CA VAL A 78 0.68 2.90 -9.08
C VAL A 78 1.77 3.88 -8.66
N TYR A 79 1.42 5.13 -8.37
CA TYR A 79 2.37 6.12 -7.85
C TYR A 79 2.98 5.70 -6.51
N ILE A 80 2.16 5.16 -5.59
CA ILE A 80 2.64 4.64 -4.29
C ILE A 80 3.61 3.46 -4.52
N ALA A 81 3.28 2.51 -5.41
CA ALA A 81 4.16 1.40 -5.75
C ALA A 81 5.52 1.90 -6.29
N PHE A 82 5.50 2.88 -7.19
CA PHE A 82 6.73 3.52 -7.69
C PHE A 82 7.54 4.17 -6.55
N LYS A 83 6.89 4.93 -5.67
CA LYS A 83 7.53 5.58 -4.53
C LYS A 83 8.17 4.57 -3.58
N LEU A 84 7.49 3.45 -3.30
CA LEU A 84 7.98 2.41 -2.40
C LEU A 84 9.13 1.60 -2.98
N LEU A 85 9.24 1.50 -4.31
CA LEU A 85 10.38 0.84 -4.97
C LEU A 85 11.64 1.69 -4.97
N ARG A 86 11.51 3.02 -4.93
CA ARG A 86 12.70 3.90 -4.93
C ARG A 86 13.55 3.65 -3.68
N PRO A 87 14.87 3.54 -3.81
CA PRO A 87 15.74 3.57 -2.66
C PRO A 87 15.57 4.91 -1.94
N HIS A 88 15.46 4.86 -0.63
CA HIS A 88 15.61 6.08 0.14
C HIS A 88 17.08 6.49 -0.05
N ALA A 89 17.33 7.63 -0.71
CA ALA A 89 18.66 8.16 -0.83
C ALA A 89 19.20 8.32 0.60
N ASP A 90 20.26 7.55 0.91
CA ASP A 90 21.04 7.77 2.10
C ASP A 90 21.61 9.19 1.98
N SER A 91 20.89 10.15 2.51
CA SER A 91 21.40 11.50 2.72
C SER A 91 22.45 11.36 3.81
N HIS A 92 23.70 11.18 3.39
CA HIS A 92 24.87 11.39 4.23
C HIS A 92 24.80 12.81 4.78
N GLY A 93 24.33 12.98 5.97
CA GLY A 93 24.27 14.26 6.67
C GLY A 93 22.90 14.54 7.28
N ASN A 94 22.80 14.35 8.59
CA ASN A 94 21.65 14.65 9.48
C ASN A 94 20.36 13.85 9.17
N ILE A 95 20.26 12.75 9.86
CA ILE A 95 19.13 11.84 9.91
C ILE A 95 17.88 12.60 10.38
N LYS A 96 16.99 12.92 9.45
CA LYS A 96 15.63 13.32 9.78
C LYS A 96 14.77 12.04 9.91
N GLU A 97 15.04 11.23 10.94
CA GLU A 97 14.23 10.05 11.26
C GLU A 97 12.73 10.40 11.43
N ALA A 98 12.43 11.58 11.92
CA ALA A 98 11.07 12.09 12.07
C ALA A 98 10.35 12.29 10.73
N GLY A 99 11.07 12.60 9.64
CA GLY A 99 10.49 12.75 8.31
C GLY A 99 10.09 11.40 7.70
N THR A 100 10.89 10.37 7.91
CA THR A 100 10.62 9.02 7.38
C THR A 100 9.48 8.31 8.10
N LEU A 101 9.36 8.45 9.43
CA LEU A 101 8.24 7.90 10.19
C LEU A 101 6.90 8.51 9.74
N ARG A 102 6.84 9.84 9.64
CA ARG A 102 5.63 10.55 9.19
C ARG A 102 5.26 10.14 7.76
N GLU A 103 6.25 10.04 6.88
CA GLU A 103 6.04 9.65 5.50
C GLU A 103 5.52 8.20 5.38
N ALA A 104 6.05 7.27 6.19
CA ALA A 104 5.57 5.91 6.27
C ALA A 104 4.10 5.87 6.75
N ILE A 105 3.76 6.58 7.81
CA ILE A 105 2.39 6.67 8.33
C ILE A 105 1.44 7.22 7.25
N GLN A 106 1.81 8.31 6.60
CA GLN A 106 0.97 8.90 5.54
C GLN A 106 0.79 7.94 4.35
N THR A 107 1.85 7.23 3.97
CA THR A 107 1.79 6.26 2.87
C THR A 107 0.90 5.07 3.23
N ILE A 108 0.99 4.56 4.46
CA ILE A 108 0.13 3.49 4.96
C ILE A 108 -1.34 3.92 4.92
N ILE A 109 -1.66 5.07 5.50
CA ILE A 109 -3.02 5.58 5.55
C ILE A 109 -3.57 5.81 4.13
N LEU A 110 -2.79 6.45 3.27
CA LEU A 110 -3.24 6.78 1.91
C LEU A 110 -3.47 5.52 1.08
N ALA A 111 -2.57 4.56 1.15
CA ALA A 111 -2.71 3.31 0.43
C ALA A 111 -3.93 2.51 0.91
N ASP A 112 -4.11 2.38 2.23
CA ASP A 112 -5.26 1.67 2.79
C ASP A 112 -6.59 2.33 2.40
N VAL A 113 -6.66 3.65 2.44
CA VAL A 113 -7.83 4.42 1.99
C VAL A 113 -8.19 4.07 0.54
N VAL A 114 -7.20 4.09 -0.34
CA VAL A 114 -7.41 3.79 -1.76
C VAL A 114 -7.86 2.34 -1.96
N MET A 115 -7.15 1.39 -1.35
CA MET A 115 -7.46 -0.05 -1.48
C MET A 115 -8.77 -0.44 -0.80
N SER A 116 -9.20 0.33 0.21
CA SER A 116 -10.48 0.10 0.89
C SER A 116 -11.69 0.46 0.03
N LEU A 117 -11.54 1.28 -1.02
CA LEU A 117 -12.65 1.67 -1.89
C LEU A 117 -13.32 0.46 -2.54
N ASP A 118 -12.55 -0.55 -2.96
CA ASP A 118 -13.08 -1.77 -3.55
C ASP A 118 -13.75 -2.69 -2.52
N ASN A 119 -13.27 -2.63 -1.29
CA ASN A 119 -13.71 -3.52 -0.21
C ASN A 119 -14.96 -3.01 0.53
N ILE A 120 -15.30 -1.74 0.35
CA ILE A 120 -16.39 -1.05 1.08
C ILE A 120 -17.72 -1.83 0.96
N LEU A 121 -18.11 -2.25 -0.25
CA LEU A 121 -19.37 -2.95 -0.47
C LEU A 121 -19.39 -4.34 0.17
N ALA A 122 -18.29 -5.09 0.05
CA ALA A 122 -18.20 -6.43 0.61
C ALA A 122 -18.31 -6.39 2.14
N VAL A 123 -17.59 -5.46 2.78
CA VAL A 123 -17.58 -5.30 4.25
C VAL A 123 -18.90 -4.73 4.75
N ALA A 124 -19.49 -3.75 4.05
CA ALA A 124 -20.80 -3.19 4.38
C ALA A 124 -21.92 -4.24 4.24
N GLY A 125 -21.84 -5.06 3.19
CA GLY A 125 -22.77 -6.18 2.97
C GLY A 125 -22.70 -7.22 4.08
N ALA A 126 -21.50 -7.62 4.50
CA ALA A 126 -21.29 -8.56 5.60
C ALA A 126 -21.80 -8.05 6.96
N ALA A 127 -21.76 -6.74 7.17
CA ALA A 127 -22.29 -6.09 8.37
C ALA A 127 -23.83 -5.97 8.39
N HIS A 128 -24.52 -6.29 7.28
CA HIS A 128 -25.97 -6.16 7.14
C HIS A 128 -26.51 -4.77 7.55
N GLY A 129 -25.71 -3.72 7.35
CA GLY A 129 -26.04 -2.36 7.74
C GLY A 129 -25.86 -2.04 9.23
N ASP A 130 -25.42 -3.00 10.06
CA ASP A 130 -25.13 -2.75 11.47
C ASP A 130 -23.68 -2.25 11.63
N ILE A 131 -23.54 -0.95 11.84
CA ILE A 131 -22.23 -0.29 12.02
C ILE A 131 -21.48 -0.80 13.25
N ARG A 132 -22.17 -1.33 14.26
CA ARG A 132 -21.51 -1.89 15.47
C ARG A 132 -20.83 -3.20 15.14
N LEU A 133 -21.50 -4.08 14.37
CA LEU A 133 -20.89 -5.33 13.90
C LEU A 133 -19.68 -5.05 12.99
N LEU A 134 -19.81 -4.06 12.10
CA LEU A 134 -18.74 -3.60 11.25
C LEU A 134 -17.52 -3.12 12.07
N MET A 135 -17.73 -2.19 12.99
CA MET A 135 -16.65 -1.67 13.84
C MET A 135 -15.98 -2.79 14.63
N PHE A 136 -16.76 -3.70 15.22
CA PHE A 136 -16.23 -4.79 16.02
C PHE A 136 -15.42 -5.79 15.18
N GLY A 137 -15.92 -6.16 14.00
CA GLY A 137 -15.23 -7.05 13.06
C GLY A 137 -13.90 -6.45 12.57
N LEU A 138 -13.90 -5.19 12.15
CA LEU A 138 -12.69 -4.48 11.72
C LEU A 138 -11.70 -4.30 12.87
N LEU A 139 -12.15 -4.00 14.08
CA LEU A 139 -11.26 -3.90 15.26
C LEU A 139 -10.58 -5.24 15.59
N LEU A 140 -11.26 -6.37 15.40
CA LEU A 140 -10.67 -7.69 15.62
C LEU A 140 -9.67 -8.09 14.53
N SER A 141 -9.79 -7.59 13.30
CA SER A 141 -8.82 -7.86 12.23
C SER A 141 -7.51 -7.09 12.41
N ILE A 142 -7.50 -5.96 13.16
CA ILE A 142 -6.32 -5.12 13.38
C ILE A 142 -5.10 -5.91 13.87
N PRO A 143 -5.15 -6.69 14.98
CA PRO A 143 -3.99 -7.39 15.45
C PRO A 143 -3.38 -8.30 14.39
N ILE A 144 -4.22 -8.97 13.61
CA ILE A 144 -3.78 -9.92 12.58
C ILE A 144 -3.05 -9.18 11.45
N ILE A 145 -3.61 -8.06 10.99
CA ILE A 145 -2.97 -7.22 9.96
C ILE A 145 -1.66 -6.63 10.47
N LEU A 146 -1.61 -6.15 11.71
CA LEU A 146 -0.41 -5.58 12.30
C LEU A 146 0.71 -6.63 12.44
N PHE A 147 0.40 -7.84 12.94
CA PHE A 147 1.37 -8.93 13.03
C PHE A 147 1.84 -9.38 11.63
N GLY A 148 0.91 -9.52 10.69
CA GLY A 148 1.22 -9.84 9.29
C GLY A 148 2.14 -8.81 8.65
N SER A 149 1.85 -7.53 8.83
CA SER A 149 2.65 -6.42 8.29
C SER A 149 4.06 -6.36 8.88
N GLU A 150 4.20 -6.60 10.18
CA GLU A 150 5.52 -6.67 10.83
C GLU A 150 6.34 -7.85 10.27
N LEU A 151 5.71 -9.00 10.05
CA LEU A 151 6.36 -10.17 9.43
C LEU A 151 6.82 -9.84 8.01
N VAL A 152 5.95 -9.23 7.20
CA VAL A 152 6.27 -8.80 5.83
C VAL A 152 7.40 -7.78 5.84
N ALA A 153 7.38 -6.78 6.73
CA ALA A 153 8.43 -5.77 6.83
C ALA A 153 9.80 -6.39 7.16
N ARG A 154 9.84 -7.36 8.06
CA ARG A 154 11.07 -8.11 8.39
C ARG A 154 11.55 -8.96 7.21
N LEU A 155 10.63 -9.62 6.50
CA LEU A 155 10.96 -10.44 5.32
C LEU A 155 11.56 -9.58 4.20
N LEU A 156 10.97 -8.42 3.92
CA LEU A 156 11.46 -7.46 2.94
C LEU A 156 12.84 -6.89 3.31
N GLY A 157 13.08 -6.66 4.60
CA GLY A 157 14.39 -6.25 5.10
C GLY A 157 15.46 -7.32 4.94
N ARG A 158 15.09 -8.61 5.05
CA ARG A 158 16.03 -9.73 4.92
C ARG A 158 16.25 -10.17 3.46
N PHE A 159 15.23 -10.06 2.64
CA PHE A 159 15.23 -10.51 1.24
C PHE A 159 14.71 -9.40 0.32
N PRO A 160 15.56 -8.48 -0.14
CA PRO A 160 15.13 -7.35 -0.98
C PRO A 160 14.40 -7.75 -2.26
N ALA A 161 14.61 -8.98 -2.77
CA ALA A 161 13.90 -9.48 -3.95
C ALA A 161 12.37 -9.53 -3.76
N PHE A 162 11.88 -9.75 -2.54
CA PHE A 162 10.44 -9.73 -2.24
C PHE A 162 9.82 -8.35 -2.46
N LEU A 163 10.62 -7.30 -2.53
CA LEU A 163 10.14 -5.96 -2.84
C LEU A 163 9.50 -5.87 -4.23
N TYR A 164 10.06 -6.58 -5.20
CA TYR A 164 9.51 -6.62 -6.56
C TYR A 164 8.19 -7.38 -6.61
N ILE A 165 8.06 -8.44 -5.79
CA ILE A 165 6.79 -9.17 -5.62
C ILE A 165 5.75 -8.25 -4.99
N GLY A 166 6.10 -7.52 -3.93
CA GLY A 166 5.21 -6.57 -3.29
C GLY A 166 4.77 -5.45 -4.26
N ALA A 167 5.69 -4.92 -5.06
CA ALA A 167 5.36 -3.94 -6.07
C ALA A 167 4.40 -4.49 -7.13
N TYR A 168 4.59 -5.74 -7.56
CA TYR A 168 3.65 -6.40 -8.48
C TYR A 168 2.25 -6.53 -7.87
N VAL A 169 2.14 -6.96 -6.61
CA VAL A 169 0.86 -7.07 -5.90
C VAL A 169 0.13 -5.72 -5.88
N LEU A 170 0.85 -4.63 -5.55
CA LEU A 170 0.30 -3.27 -5.55
C LEU A 170 -0.16 -2.82 -6.93
N VAL A 171 0.64 -3.07 -7.96
CA VAL A 171 0.29 -2.70 -9.34
C VAL A 171 -0.88 -3.54 -9.83
N HIS A 172 -0.96 -4.81 -9.44
CA HIS A 172 -2.09 -5.68 -9.79
C HIS A 172 -3.39 -5.16 -9.16
N ALA A 173 -3.38 -4.82 -7.87
CA ALA A 173 -4.52 -4.18 -7.22
C ALA A 173 -4.91 -2.86 -7.91
N ALA A 174 -3.93 -2.03 -8.26
CA ALA A 174 -4.16 -0.78 -8.98
C ALA A 174 -4.81 -0.97 -10.35
N VAL A 175 -4.35 -1.95 -11.12
CA VAL A 175 -4.92 -2.31 -12.42
C VAL A 175 -6.35 -2.82 -12.26
N ALA A 176 -6.60 -3.71 -11.30
CA ALA A 176 -7.94 -4.20 -10.99
C ALA A 176 -8.90 -3.03 -10.69
N MET A 177 -8.51 -2.08 -9.83
CA MET A 177 -9.30 -0.88 -9.51
C MET A 177 -9.65 -0.05 -10.75
N VAL A 178 -8.71 0.13 -11.67
CA VAL A 178 -8.97 0.88 -12.91
C VAL A 178 -9.92 0.13 -13.83
N LEU A 179 -9.71 -1.17 -14.01
CA LEU A 179 -10.49 -1.99 -14.95
C LEU A 179 -11.90 -2.30 -14.44
N GLN A 180 -12.07 -2.36 -13.12
CA GLN A 180 -13.34 -2.66 -12.46
C GLN A 180 -14.16 -1.40 -12.15
N ASP A 181 -13.60 -0.18 -12.38
CA ASP A 181 -14.38 1.04 -12.21
C ASP A 181 -15.66 0.99 -13.08
N PRO A 182 -16.85 1.25 -12.50
CA PRO A 182 -18.13 1.13 -13.22
C PRO A 182 -18.18 1.90 -14.55
N ASN A 183 -17.44 3.00 -14.64
CA ASN A 183 -17.42 3.82 -15.87
C ASN A 183 -16.62 3.18 -17.00
N PHE A 184 -15.76 2.20 -16.72
CA PHE A 184 -14.98 1.46 -17.70
C PHE A 184 -15.47 0.04 -17.89
N SER A 185 -15.84 -0.67 -16.82
CA SER A 185 -16.23 -2.08 -16.83
C SER A 185 -17.47 -2.35 -17.69
N ASP A 186 -18.40 -1.39 -17.77
CA ASP A 186 -19.59 -1.51 -18.62
C ASP A 186 -19.27 -1.53 -20.12
N ARG A 187 -18.10 -1.07 -20.52
CA ARG A 187 -17.70 -0.93 -21.94
C ARG A 187 -16.67 -1.96 -22.37
N ILE A 188 -15.82 -2.43 -21.48
CA ILE A 188 -14.68 -3.28 -21.82
C ILE A 188 -14.53 -4.35 -20.75
N HIS A 189 -14.67 -5.61 -21.15
CA HIS A 189 -14.42 -6.75 -20.27
C HIS A 189 -13.01 -7.27 -20.50
N PHE A 190 -12.20 -7.27 -19.47
CA PHE A 190 -10.88 -7.85 -19.49
C PHE A 190 -10.90 -9.28 -18.90
N SER A 191 -10.18 -10.20 -19.52
CA SER A 191 -9.96 -11.51 -18.95
C SER A 191 -8.88 -11.43 -17.86
N LEU A 192 -8.89 -12.37 -16.92
CA LEU A 192 -7.85 -12.47 -15.89
C LEU A 192 -6.43 -12.46 -16.48
N TRP A 193 -6.21 -13.12 -17.62
CA TRP A 193 -4.91 -13.15 -18.28
C TRP A 193 -4.46 -11.78 -18.78
N GLN A 194 -5.38 -10.99 -19.32
CA GLN A 194 -5.09 -9.62 -19.77
C GLN A 194 -4.73 -8.73 -18.59
N GLU A 195 -5.45 -8.83 -17.49
CA GLU A 195 -5.17 -8.10 -16.25
C GLU A 195 -3.79 -8.44 -15.68
N LEU A 196 -3.43 -9.74 -15.61
CA LEU A 196 -2.11 -10.18 -15.17
C LEU A 196 -0.99 -9.67 -16.08
N ILE A 197 -1.17 -9.72 -17.40
CA ILE A 197 -0.18 -9.24 -18.37
C ILE A 197 0.02 -7.73 -18.26
N ILE A 198 -1.06 -6.96 -18.16
CA ILE A 198 -1.02 -5.50 -17.99
C ILE A 198 -0.28 -5.16 -16.70
N SER A 199 -0.61 -5.83 -15.60
CA SER A 199 0.02 -5.63 -14.30
C SER A 199 1.51 -5.93 -14.34
N LEU A 200 1.91 -7.02 -14.99
CA LEU A 200 3.31 -7.40 -15.16
C LEU A 200 4.07 -6.38 -16.03
N ALA A 201 3.47 -5.92 -17.11
CA ALA A 201 4.07 -4.92 -17.99
C ALA A 201 4.30 -3.59 -17.25
N ILE A 202 3.29 -3.08 -16.55
CA ILE A 202 3.39 -1.84 -15.77
C ILE A 202 4.46 -1.99 -14.66
N THR A 203 4.47 -3.12 -13.95
CA THR A 203 5.49 -3.39 -12.93
C THR A 203 6.90 -3.39 -13.53
N GLY A 204 7.08 -4.03 -14.68
CA GLY A 204 8.36 -4.05 -15.40
C GLY A 204 8.83 -2.63 -15.80
N VAL A 205 7.91 -1.79 -16.28
CA VAL A 205 8.20 -0.39 -16.60
C VAL A 205 8.62 0.38 -15.35
N ILE A 206 7.89 0.24 -14.25
CA ILE A 206 8.22 0.92 -12.98
C ILE A 206 9.61 0.51 -12.50
N ILE A 207 9.92 -0.79 -12.49
CA ILE A 207 11.25 -1.30 -12.09
C ILE A 207 12.34 -0.76 -13.01
N GLY A 208 12.09 -0.74 -14.32
CA GLY A 208 13.02 -0.19 -15.31
C GLY A 208 13.32 1.29 -15.06
N VAL A 209 12.28 2.10 -14.85
CA VAL A 209 12.42 3.53 -14.56
C VAL A 209 13.17 3.76 -13.25
N VAL A 210 12.84 3.03 -12.19
CA VAL A 210 13.54 3.15 -10.90
C VAL A 210 15.03 2.85 -11.08
N ARG A 211 15.39 1.75 -11.76
CA ARG A 211 16.79 1.39 -12.01
C ARG A 211 17.54 2.41 -12.88
N LEU A 212 16.88 2.99 -13.87
CA LEU A 212 17.48 4.05 -14.68
C LEU A 212 17.77 5.31 -13.86
N LEU A 213 16.85 5.71 -12.99
CA LEU A 213 17.04 6.84 -12.09
C LEU A 213 18.20 6.61 -11.09
N GLU A 214 18.33 5.39 -10.58
CA GLU A 214 19.46 5.00 -9.71
C GLU A 214 20.78 5.14 -10.42
N ARG A 215 20.91 4.63 -11.64
CA ARG A 215 22.13 4.73 -12.44
C ARG A 215 22.51 6.19 -12.73
N SER A 216 21.52 7.02 -13.08
CA SER A 216 21.75 8.44 -13.35
C SER A 216 22.26 9.20 -12.14
N ASN A 217 21.73 8.92 -10.94
CA ASN A 217 22.20 9.55 -9.71
C ASN A 217 23.60 9.08 -9.29
N SER A 218 23.92 7.80 -9.48
CA SER A 218 25.26 7.26 -9.19
C SER A 218 26.33 7.90 -10.07
N SER A 219 26.03 8.14 -11.36
CA SER A 219 26.97 8.78 -12.29
C SER A 219 27.23 10.25 -11.94
N ARG A 220 26.26 10.98 -11.42
CA ARG A 220 26.42 12.38 -10.99
C ARG A 220 27.30 12.52 -9.76
N ASN A 221 27.22 11.59 -8.81
CA ASN A 221 28.03 11.63 -7.59
C ASN A 221 29.51 11.34 -7.84
N ILE A 222 29.87 10.61 -8.90
CA ILE A 222 31.26 10.35 -9.28
C ILE A 222 31.92 11.58 -9.89
N THR A 223 31.18 12.47 -10.54
CA THR A 223 31.71 13.67 -11.22
C THR A 223 31.98 14.84 -10.26
N ILE A 224 31.54 14.78 -9.00
CA ILE A 224 31.68 15.87 -7.98
C ILE A 224 32.78 15.57 -6.95
N ALA A 225 33.52 14.46 -7.06
CA ALA A 225 34.67 14.22 -6.19
C ALA A 225 35.75 15.27 -6.50
N PRO A 226 36.11 16.18 -5.56
CA PRO A 226 37.14 17.18 -5.82
C PRO A 226 38.49 16.48 -5.96
N THR A 227 39.15 16.75 -7.08
CA THR A 227 40.57 16.43 -7.29
C THR A 227 41.37 17.38 -6.40
N SER A 228 41.50 17.08 -5.12
CA SER A 228 42.40 17.77 -4.20
C SER A 228 43.50 16.80 -3.75
N ALA A 229 44.45 16.62 -4.61
CA ALA A 229 45.79 16.14 -4.24
C ALA A 229 46.79 17.08 -4.91
N GLU A 230 47.01 18.25 -4.31
CA GLU A 230 48.28 18.93 -4.50
C GLU A 230 49.30 18.32 -3.53
N PRO A 231 50.44 17.84 -4.01
CA PRO A 231 51.53 17.45 -3.15
C PRO A 231 52.26 18.72 -2.70
N HIS A 232 52.17 19.04 -1.43
CA HIS A 232 53.12 19.98 -0.82
C HIS A 232 54.50 19.31 -0.79
N GLY A 233 55.41 19.86 -1.65
CA GLY A 233 56.87 19.69 -1.53
C GLY A 233 57.43 20.53 -0.37
#